data_15a2c277675122967eda8d1b5db97ac4
#
_entry.id   15a2c277675122967eda8d1b5db97ac4
#
_cell.length_a   1.000
_cell.length_b   1.000
_cell.length_c   1.000
_cell.angle_alpha   90.00
_cell.angle_beta   90.00
_cell.angle_gamma   90.00
#
_symmetry.space_group_name_H-M   'P 1'
#
loop_
_entity.id
_entity.type
_entity.pdbx_description
1 polymer ?
#
loop_
_entity_poly.entity_id
_entity_poly.type
_entity_poly.pdbx_seq_one_letter_code
_entity_poly.pdbx_strand_id
1 'polypeptide(L)'
;KVDIRKLETYSQDDPDAYSYSGGLCLANQGLLEFVEMFKAPIKVLHPLLTATQEGNYNGTEGLSALPFSGIILAHSNESEWVGFRNNRNNEAFLDRVFIVKVPYCLRVSEEIKIYRKLLSNSDLHAAPCAPGTLEMMAQFSVLSRIQEPENSSVYSKMRVYDGESLKDTDPKAKSYQEYRDAAGVDEGMTGLSTRFAFKILSRVFNFDAT
;
A
#
# COMPACT_ATOMS: atom_id res chain seq x y z
N LYS A 1 -0.55 -30.17 -4.39
CA LYS A 1 0.65 -30.67 -3.69
C LYS A 1 0.45 -32.14 -3.40
N VAL A 2 1.40 -32.99 -3.73
CA VAL A 2 1.39 -34.43 -3.37
C VAL A 2 1.45 -34.55 -1.85
N ASP A 3 0.53 -35.29 -1.27
CA ASP A 3 0.56 -35.61 0.16
C ASP A 3 1.32 -36.93 0.33
N ILE A 4 2.54 -36.83 0.84
CA ILE A 4 3.49 -37.97 1.01
C ILE A 4 2.85 -39.09 1.84
N ARG A 5 1.99 -38.77 2.79
CA ARG A 5 1.27 -39.77 3.63
C ARG A 5 0.25 -40.59 2.85
N LYS A 6 -0.27 -40.03 1.77
CA LYS A 6 -1.25 -40.73 0.91
C LYS A 6 -0.56 -41.63 -0.12
N LEU A 7 0.73 -41.42 -0.43
CA LEU A 7 1.50 -42.26 -1.36
C LEU A 7 1.72 -43.69 -0.84
N GLU A 8 1.52 -43.93 0.45
CA GLU A 8 1.53 -45.30 1.00
C GLU A 8 0.27 -46.09 0.59
N THR A 9 -0.81 -45.41 0.25
CA THR A 9 -2.12 -46.03 -0.06
C THR A 9 -2.52 -45.84 -1.52
N TYR A 10 -2.12 -44.74 -2.15
CA TYR A 10 -2.50 -44.37 -3.52
C TYR A 10 -1.29 -44.28 -4.42
N SER A 11 -1.43 -44.62 -5.70
CA SER A 11 -0.39 -44.40 -6.71
C SER A 11 -0.25 -42.90 -7.04
N GLN A 12 0.87 -42.49 -7.63
CA GLN A 12 1.06 -41.08 -8.06
C GLN A 12 0.08 -40.65 -9.14
N ASP A 13 -0.51 -41.57 -9.88
CA ASP A 13 -1.50 -41.31 -10.93
C ASP A 13 -2.93 -41.19 -10.38
N ASP A 14 -3.13 -41.47 -9.10
CA ASP A 14 -4.42 -41.38 -8.44
C ASP A 14 -4.70 -39.95 -7.99
N PRO A 15 -5.84 -39.33 -8.43
CA PRO A 15 -6.23 -38.00 -7.96
C PRO A 15 -6.31 -37.86 -6.43
N ASP A 16 -6.65 -38.94 -5.73
CA ASP A 16 -6.78 -38.96 -4.28
C ASP A 16 -5.42 -38.91 -3.55
N ALA A 17 -4.29 -39.15 -4.26
CA ALA A 17 -2.95 -38.95 -3.73
C ALA A 17 -2.59 -37.47 -3.53
N TYR A 18 -3.39 -36.54 -4.06
CA TYR A 18 -3.11 -35.12 -4.03
C TYR A 18 -3.94 -34.41 -2.97
N SER A 19 -3.35 -33.42 -2.31
CA SER A 19 -4.05 -32.49 -1.44
C SER A 19 -4.04 -31.09 -2.05
N TYR A 20 -5.21 -30.45 -2.05
CA TYR A 20 -5.34 -29.06 -2.48
C TYR A 20 -4.80 -28.15 -1.41
N SER A 21 -3.75 -27.40 -1.74
CA SER A 21 -3.12 -26.46 -0.82
C SER A 21 -2.56 -25.26 -1.58
N GLY A 22 -2.40 -24.15 -0.88
CA GLY A 22 -1.85 -22.92 -1.44
C GLY A 22 -2.82 -21.74 -1.30
N GLY A 23 -2.30 -20.51 -1.58
CA GLY A 23 -3.03 -19.28 -1.34
C GLY A 23 -4.37 -19.20 -2.07
N LEU A 24 -4.42 -19.58 -3.34
CA LEU A 24 -5.67 -19.57 -4.12
C LEU A 24 -6.71 -20.56 -3.57
N CYS A 25 -6.28 -21.75 -3.12
CA CYS A 25 -7.22 -22.70 -2.51
C CYS A 25 -7.81 -22.18 -1.21
N LEU A 26 -6.97 -21.58 -0.35
CA LEU A 26 -7.38 -21.06 0.94
C LEU A 26 -8.23 -19.79 0.82
N ALA A 27 -7.98 -18.98 -0.21
CA ALA A 27 -8.68 -17.73 -0.46
C ALA A 27 -9.93 -17.89 -1.34
N ASN A 28 -10.27 -19.11 -1.76
CA ASN A 28 -11.50 -19.35 -2.51
C ASN A 28 -12.72 -18.94 -1.69
N GLN A 29 -13.62 -18.17 -2.29
CA GLN A 29 -14.76 -17.49 -1.65
C GLN A 29 -14.37 -16.44 -0.61
N GLY A 30 -13.16 -15.91 -0.69
CA GLY A 30 -12.63 -14.92 0.24
C GLY A 30 -11.71 -13.87 -0.42
N LEU A 31 -10.68 -13.49 0.29
CA LEU A 31 -9.71 -12.47 -0.11
C LEU A 31 -8.29 -13.07 -0.14
N LEU A 32 -7.61 -12.92 -1.27
CA LEU A 32 -6.17 -13.16 -1.40
C LEU A 32 -5.42 -11.83 -1.38
N GLU A 33 -4.61 -11.61 -0.36
CA GLU A 33 -3.68 -10.48 -0.32
C GLU A 33 -2.31 -10.91 -0.88
N PHE A 34 -1.83 -10.18 -1.89
CA PHE A 34 -0.53 -10.42 -2.49
C PHE A 34 0.40 -9.23 -2.19
N VAL A 35 1.32 -9.46 -1.26
CA VAL A 35 2.31 -8.45 -0.83
C VAL A 35 3.43 -8.34 -1.87
N GLU A 36 3.74 -7.11 -2.31
CA GLU A 36 4.81 -6.79 -3.26
C GLU A 36 4.69 -7.60 -4.58
N MET A 37 3.50 -7.63 -5.15
CA MET A 37 3.15 -8.49 -6.30
C MET A 37 4.10 -8.34 -7.50
N PHE A 38 4.54 -7.12 -7.81
CA PHE A 38 5.36 -6.86 -9.01
C PHE A 38 6.83 -7.26 -8.86
N LYS A 39 7.26 -7.71 -7.69
CA LYS A 39 8.56 -8.40 -7.51
C LYS A 39 8.53 -9.85 -7.97
N ALA A 40 7.35 -10.45 -8.03
CA ALA A 40 7.21 -11.83 -8.47
C ALA A 40 7.43 -11.95 -9.98
N PRO A 41 8.07 -13.04 -10.44
CA PRO A 41 8.16 -13.32 -11.87
C PRO A 41 6.78 -13.45 -12.51
N ILE A 42 6.61 -12.91 -13.73
CA ILE A 42 5.33 -12.92 -14.44
C ILE A 42 4.68 -14.31 -14.54
N LYS A 43 5.49 -15.36 -14.65
CA LYS A 43 5.02 -16.75 -14.70
C LYS A 43 4.24 -17.16 -13.45
N VAL A 44 4.57 -16.59 -12.28
CA VAL A 44 3.86 -16.84 -11.02
C VAL A 44 2.54 -16.09 -10.97
N LEU A 45 2.44 -14.98 -11.70
CA LEU A 45 1.24 -14.16 -11.75
C LEU A 45 0.19 -14.66 -12.76
N HIS A 46 0.58 -15.45 -13.76
CA HIS A 46 -0.35 -15.97 -14.78
C HIS A 46 -1.54 -16.75 -14.18
N PRO A 47 -1.39 -17.63 -13.19
CA PRO A 47 -2.52 -18.31 -12.57
C PRO A 47 -3.54 -17.35 -11.94
N LEU A 48 -3.08 -16.18 -11.45
CA LEU A 48 -3.97 -15.16 -10.89
C LEU A 48 -4.86 -14.53 -11.95
N LEU A 49 -4.33 -14.33 -13.18
CA LEU A 49 -5.12 -13.82 -14.30
C LEU A 49 -6.23 -14.79 -14.68
N THR A 50 -5.88 -16.05 -14.83
CA THR A 50 -6.86 -17.09 -15.19
C THR A 50 -7.90 -17.23 -14.08
N ALA A 51 -7.48 -17.24 -12.82
CA ALA A 51 -8.37 -17.33 -11.68
C ALA A 51 -9.40 -16.18 -11.63
N THR A 52 -8.96 -14.94 -11.90
CA THR A 52 -9.86 -13.78 -11.87
C THR A 52 -10.75 -13.64 -13.10
N GLN A 53 -10.27 -14.06 -14.25
CA GLN A 53 -10.98 -13.90 -15.53
C GLN A 53 -11.93 -15.08 -15.80
N GLU A 54 -11.46 -16.31 -15.59
CA GLU A 54 -12.18 -17.54 -15.96
C GLU A 54 -12.84 -18.22 -14.75
N GLY A 55 -12.58 -17.71 -13.53
CA GLY A 55 -13.09 -18.32 -12.30
C GLY A 55 -12.46 -19.68 -11.99
N ASN A 56 -11.33 -20.00 -12.63
CA ASN A 56 -10.59 -21.24 -12.39
C ASN A 56 -9.09 -21.03 -12.64
N TYR A 57 -8.28 -21.95 -12.16
CA TYR A 57 -6.85 -21.99 -12.43
C TYR A 57 -6.36 -23.43 -12.52
N ASN A 58 -5.34 -23.65 -13.33
CA ASN A 58 -4.76 -24.98 -13.50
C ASN A 58 -3.90 -25.32 -12.29
N GLY A 59 -4.16 -26.49 -11.73
CA GLY A 59 -3.28 -27.10 -10.73
C GLY A 59 -1.93 -27.54 -11.35
N THR A 60 -0.97 -27.88 -10.50
CA THR A 60 0.25 -28.53 -10.94
C THR A 60 -0.01 -30.01 -11.21
N GLU A 61 0.72 -30.61 -12.19
CA GLU A 61 0.81 -32.04 -12.40
C GLU A 61 -0.49 -32.75 -12.84
N GLY A 62 -1.12 -32.25 -13.92
CA GLY A 62 -2.22 -32.99 -14.57
C GLY A 62 -3.55 -32.98 -13.83
N LEU A 63 -3.65 -32.26 -12.74
CA LEU A 63 -4.93 -32.02 -12.06
C LEU A 63 -5.85 -31.17 -12.94
N SER A 64 -7.14 -31.46 -12.89
CA SER A 64 -8.16 -30.63 -13.52
C SER A 64 -8.15 -29.20 -12.99
N ALA A 65 -8.71 -28.27 -13.76
CA ALA A 65 -8.83 -26.88 -13.35
C ALA A 65 -9.58 -26.76 -12.02
N LEU A 66 -9.01 -25.95 -11.10
CA LEU A 66 -9.58 -25.70 -9.78
C LEU A 66 -10.44 -24.43 -9.82
N PRO A 67 -11.64 -24.42 -9.25
CA PRO A 67 -12.47 -23.22 -9.22
C PRO A 67 -11.90 -22.17 -8.28
N PHE A 68 -12.02 -20.90 -8.66
CA PHE A 68 -11.70 -19.74 -7.83
C PHE A 68 -12.81 -18.71 -7.95
N SER A 69 -13.36 -18.31 -6.82
CA SER A 69 -14.31 -17.21 -6.69
C SER A 69 -13.87 -16.37 -5.49
N GLY A 70 -13.27 -15.22 -5.73
CA GLY A 70 -12.74 -14.39 -4.65
C GLY A 70 -12.17 -13.07 -5.16
N ILE A 71 -11.73 -12.25 -4.22
CA ILE A 71 -11.08 -10.97 -4.50
C ILE A 71 -9.57 -11.13 -4.36
N ILE A 72 -8.81 -10.62 -5.32
CA ILE A 72 -7.36 -10.51 -5.22
C ILE A 72 -7.02 -9.05 -4.98
N LEU A 73 -6.46 -8.76 -3.82
CA LEU A 73 -5.91 -7.47 -3.46
C LEU A 73 -4.38 -7.57 -3.49
N ALA A 74 -3.74 -6.72 -4.26
CA ALA A 74 -2.29 -6.69 -4.33
C ALA A 74 -1.77 -5.30 -4.05
N HIS A 75 -0.59 -5.20 -3.47
CA HIS A 75 0.09 -3.92 -3.30
C HIS A 75 1.56 -4.02 -3.71
N SER A 76 2.09 -2.89 -4.13
CA SER A 76 3.48 -2.73 -4.55
C SER A 76 3.89 -1.26 -4.40
N ASN A 77 5.17 -0.99 -4.51
CA ASN A 77 5.66 0.39 -4.55
C ASN A 77 5.62 0.94 -5.99
N GLU A 78 5.69 2.26 -6.12
CA GLU A 78 5.59 2.96 -7.40
C GLU A 78 6.71 2.57 -8.37
N SER A 79 7.95 2.38 -7.88
CA SER A 79 9.09 2.03 -8.74
C SER A 79 8.92 0.65 -9.38
N GLU A 80 8.42 -0.32 -8.65
CA GLU A 80 8.12 -1.67 -9.15
C GLU A 80 6.97 -1.65 -10.16
N TRP A 81 5.92 -0.87 -9.85
CA TRP A 81 4.82 -0.65 -10.78
C TRP A 81 5.29 -0.07 -12.10
N VAL A 82 6.13 0.98 -12.09
CA VAL A 82 6.69 1.60 -13.31
C VAL A 82 7.52 0.60 -14.09
N GLY A 83 8.36 -0.18 -13.41
CA GLY A 83 9.15 -1.24 -14.05
C GLY A 83 8.27 -2.32 -14.69
N PHE A 84 7.24 -2.75 -14.00
CA PHE A 84 6.29 -3.76 -14.49
C PHE A 84 5.49 -3.25 -15.69
N ARG A 85 4.98 -2.03 -15.62
CA ARG A 85 4.20 -1.38 -16.70
C ARG A 85 4.99 -1.19 -17.99
N ASN A 86 6.27 -0.86 -17.87
CA ASN A 86 7.13 -0.60 -19.03
C ASN A 86 7.57 -1.87 -19.77
N ASN A 87 7.31 -3.05 -19.21
CA ASN A 87 7.62 -4.32 -19.85
C ASN A 87 6.45 -4.78 -20.74
N ARG A 88 6.67 -4.79 -22.05
CA ARG A 88 5.66 -5.18 -23.06
C ARG A 88 5.06 -6.57 -22.81
N ASN A 89 5.81 -7.49 -22.22
CA ASN A 89 5.32 -8.84 -21.92
C ASN A 89 4.19 -8.87 -20.87
N ASN A 90 3.98 -7.75 -20.17
CA ASN A 90 3.00 -7.63 -19.10
C ASN A 90 1.68 -6.97 -19.57
N GLU A 91 1.55 -6.61 -20.84
CA GLU A 91 0.37 -5.92 -21.39
C GLU A 91 -0.94 -6.66 -21.06
N ALA A 92 -0.97 -7.96 -21.30
CA ALA A 92 -2.14 -8.77 -20.98
C ALA A 92 -2.52 -8.75 -19.49
N PHE A 93 -1.57 -8.49 -18.61
CA PHE A 93 -1.84 -8.34 -17.18
C PHE A 93 -2.36 -6.94 -16.86
N LEU A 94 -1.79 -5.91 -17.48
CA LEU A 94 -2.17 -4.51 -17.26
C LEU A 94 -3.64 -4.24 -17.57
N ASP A 95 -4.17 -4.86 -18.61
CA ASP A 95 -5.57 -4.71 -19.03
C ASP A 95 -6.58 -5.32 -18.02
N ARG A 96 -6.11 -6.11 -17.07
CA ARG A 96 -6.95 -6.87 -16.13
C ARG A 96 -6.86 -6.39 -14.69
N VAL A 97 -5.96 -5.46 -14.39
CA VAL A 97 -5.78 -4.95 -13.04
C VAL A 97 -6.36 -3.55 -12.90
N PHE A 98 -7.05 -3.32 -11.80
CA PHE A 98 -7.51 -2.00 -11.43
C PHE A 98 -6.49 -1.35 -10.49
N ILE A 99 -5.89 -0.25 -10.92
CA ILE A 99 -4.83 0.45 -10.17
C ILE A 99 -5.44 1.54 -9.31
N VAL A 100 -5.16 1.48 -8.02
CA VAL A 100 -5.49 2.52 -7.05
C VAL A 100 -4.19 3.11 -6.50
N LYS A 101 -3.97 4.39 -6.76
CA LYS A 101 -2.86 5.14 -6.14
C LYS A 101 -3.21 5.49 -4.71
N VAL A 102 -2.36 5.09 -3.78
CA VAL A 102 -2.52 5.40 -2.35
C VAL A 102 -1.44 6.41 -1.95
N PRO A 103 -1.81 7.68 -1.78
CA PRO A 103 -0.86 8.72 -1.40
C PRO A 103 -0.41 8.58 0.05
N TYR A 104 0.66 9.27 0.42
CA TYR A 104 0.99 9.52 1.81
C TYR A 104 -0.13 10.31 2.51
N CYS A 105 -0.16 10.21 3.84
CA CYS A 105 -1.09 10.99 4.64
C CYS A 105 -0.91 12.50 4.39
N LEU A 106 -2.00 13.21 4.09
CA LEU A 106 -2.02 14.65 3.84
C LEU A 106 -2.69 15.44 4.97
N ARG A 107 -3.02 14.77 6.09
CA ARG A 107 -3.62 15.36 7.27
C ARG A 107 -2.63 15.37 8.42
N VAL A 108 -2.34 16.55 8.95
CA VAL A 108 -1.41 16.72 10.07
C VAL A 108 -1.87 15.95 11.31
N SER A 109 -3.15 16.07 11.64
CA SER A 109 -3.77 15.38 12.79
C SER A 109 -3.64 13.85 12.70
N GLU A 110 -3.78 13.26 11.52
CA GLU A 110 -3.63 11.82 11.32
C GLU A 110 -2.16 11.40 11.32
N GLU A 111 -1.27 12.18 10.72
CA GLU A 111 0.17 11.89 10.73
C GLU A 111 0.74 11.90 12.15
N ILE A 112 0.27 12.81 13.02
CA ILE A 112 0.61 12.83 14.46
C ILE A 112 0.20 11.51 15.14
N LYS A 113 -0.99 10.99 14.84
CA LYS A 113 -1.45 9.71 15.40
C LYS A 113 -0.53 8.55 14.98
N ILE A 114 -0.08 8.55 13.72
CA ILE A 114 0.87 7.55 13.22
C ILE A 114 2.19 7.64 13.99
N TYR A 115 2.75 8.84 14.19
CA TYR A 115 3.97 9.01 14.96
C TYR A 115 3.82 8.57 16.41
N ARG A 116 2.70 8.91 17.08
CA ARG A 116 2.41 8.44 18.44
C ARG A 116 2.37 6.92 18.51
N LYS A 117 1.72 6.27 17.54
CA LYS A 117 1.66 4.80 17.45
C LYS A 117 3.05 4.19 17.25
N LEU A 118 3.88 4.79 16.41
CA LEU A 118 5.25 4.32 16.17
C LEU A 118 6.12 4.49 17.43
N LEU A 119 6.00 5.61 18.14
CA LEU A 119 6.70 5.84 19.40
C LEU A 119 6.28 4.83 20.46
N SER A 120 4.98 4.62 20.66
CA SER A 120 4.48 3.67 21.68
C SER A 120 4.93 2.23 21.45
N ASN A 121 5.22 1.86 20.20
CA ASN A 121 5.67 0.52 19.81
C ASN A 121 7.20 0.41 19.65
N SER A 122 7.95 1.42 20.05
CA SER A 122 9.41 1.46 19.95
C SER A 122 10.07 1.57 21.33
N ASP A 123 11.37 1.35 21.39
CA ASP A 123 12.17 1.54 22.60
C ASP A 123 12.18 3.00 23.08
N LEU A 124 11.73 3.93 22.23
CA LEU A 124 11.61 5.36 22.54
C LEU A 124 10.33 5.72 23.30
N HIS A 125 9.47 4.76 23.63
CA HIS A 125 8.17 5.01 24.28
C HIS A 125 8.26 5.79 25.59
N ALA A 126 9.36 5.62 26.33
CA ALA A 126 9.63 6.31 27.61
C ALA A 126 10.49 7.59 27.44
N ALA A 127 10.98 7.87 26.23
CA ALA A 127 11.82 9.04 25.99
C ALA A 127 10.99 10.34 26.03
N PRO A 128 11.45 11.39 26.73
CA PRO A 128 10.73 12.66 26.76
C PRO A 128 10.73 13.31 25.40
N CYS A 129 9.55 13.75 24.95
CA CYS A 129 9.40 14.50 23.71
C CYS A 129 8.81 15.87 24.04
N ALA A 130 9.47 16.93 23.60
CA ALA A 130 9.00 18.29 23.85
C ALA A 130 7.61 18.52 23.23
N PRO A 131 6.73 19.28 23.88
CA PRO A 131 5.43 19.63 23.33
C PRO A 131 5.55 20.26 21.94
N GLY A 132 4.70 19.85 21.01
CA GLY A 132 4.70 20.36 19.64
C GLY A 132 5.71 19.70 18.67
N THR A 133 6.65 18.87 19.14
CA THR A 133 7.64 18.22 18.26
C THR A 133 6.99 17.36 17.20
N LEU A 134 6.06 16.50 17.58
CA LEU A 134 5.37 15.61 16.63
C LEU A 134 4.47 16.40 15.67
N GLU A 135 3.89 17.49 16.14
CA GLU A 135 3.08 18.40 15.33
C GLU A 135 3.94 19.10 14.27
N MET A 136 5.07 19.68 14.67
CA MET A 136 6.02 20.32 13.74
C MET A 136 6.53 19.31 12.70
N MET A 137 6.90 18.11 13.13
CA MET A 137 7.30 17.03 12.21
C MET A 137 6.20 16.66 11.21
N ALA A 138 4.97 16.54 11.69
CA ALA A 138 3.83 16.19 10.84
C ALA A 138 3.51 17.29 9.83
N GLN A 139 3.51 18.55 10.27
CA GLN A 139 3.36 19.72 9.39
C GLN A 139 4.42 19.74 8.30
N PHE A 140 5.70 19.59 8.67
CA PHE A 140 6.78 19.56 7.69
C PHE A 140 6.66 18.39 6.71
N SER A 141 6.31 17.21 7.19
CA SER A 141 6.13 16.03 6.34
C SER A 141 4.96 16.23 5.37
N VAL A 142 3.83 16.75 5.85
CA VAL A 142 2.66 17.02 5.01
C VAL A 142 2.96 18.11 4.00
N LEU A 143 3.61 19.20 4.40
CA LEU A 143 4.01 20.27 3.47
C LEU A 143 4.93 19.78 2.36
N SER A 144 5.81 18.82 2.65
CA SER A 144 6.68 18.21 1.63
C SER A 144 5.95 17.34 0.60
N ARG A 145 4.72 16.94 0.91
CA ARG A 145 3.88 16.05 0.08
C ARG A 145 2.84 16.78 -0.74
N ILE A 146 2.48 17.99 -0.30
CA ILE A 146 1.44 18.80 -0.94
C ILE A 146 2.08 19.61 -2.08
N GLN A 147 1.41 19.63 -3.22
CA GLN A 147 1.77 20.49 -4.34
C GLN A 147 1.40 21.95 -4.03
N GLU A 148 2.25 22.88 -4.45
CA GLU A 148 2.01 24.30 -4.27
C GLU A 148 0.76 24.74 -5.06
N PRO A 149 -0.23 25.35 -4.39
CA PRO A 149 -1.46 25.75 -5.07
C PRO A 149 -1.29 27.09 -5.78
N GLU A 150 -1.96 27.25 -6.93
CA GLU A 150 -2.05 28.54 -7.58
C GLU A 150 -2.90 29.52 -6.79
N ASN A 151 -2.39 30.75 -6.63
CA ASN A 151 -3.08 31.88 -5.98
C ASN A 151 -3.50 31.66 -4.51
N SER A 152 -2.86 30.73 -3.82
CA SER A 152 -3.10 30.44 -2.40
C SER A 152 -1.82 29.96 -1.73
N SER A 153 -1.79 29.97 -0.39
CA SER A 153 -0.65 29.47 0.37
C SER A 153 -0.70 27.94 0.51
N VAL A 154 0.45 27.28 0.39
CA VAL A 154 0.58 25.85 0.69
C VAL A 154 0.23 25.54 2.16
N TYR A 155 0.50 26.51 3.05
CA TYR A 155 0.13 26.41 4.46
C TYR A 155 -1.38 26.42 4.67
N SER A 156 -2.10 27.30 3.95
CA SER A 156 -3.57 27.33 3.98
C SER A 156 -4.15 26.03 3.42
N LYS A 157 -3.58 25.52 2.34
CA LYS A 157 -3.95 24.20 1.77
C LYS A 157 -3.79 23.08 2.78
N MET A 158 -2.67 23.03 3.51
CA MET A 158 -2.43 22.03 4.56
C MET A 158 -3.50 22.09 5.67
N ARG A 159 -3.84 23.29 6.16
CA ARG A 159 -4.85 23.47 7.20
C ARG A 159 -6.24 23.04 6.72
N VAL A 160 -6.60 23.37 5.48
CA VAL A 160 -7.87 22.93 4.88
C VAL A 160 -7.89 21.41 4.72
N TYR A 161 -6.78 20.77 4.35
CA TYR A 161 -6.69 19.33 4.29
C TYR A 161 -6.85 18.67 5.66
N ASP A 162 -6.40 19.32 6.72
CA ASP A 162 -6.59 18.86 8.10
C ASP A 162 -8.01 19.09 8.65
N GLY A 163 -8.87 19.74 7.85
CA GLY A 163 -10.29 19.94 8.16
C GLY A 163 -10.64 21.33 8.69
N GLU A 164 -9.71 22.28 8.66
CA GLU A 164 -9.99 23.65 9.10
C GLU A 164 -10.75 24.43 8.03
N SER A 165 -11.68 25.30 8.48
CA SER A 165 -12.33 26.30 7.64
C SER A 165 -11.58 27.62 7.74
N LEU A 166 -11.02 28.09 6.63
CA LEU A 166 -10.26 29.34 6.58
C LEU A 166 -11.01 30.50 5.91
N LYS A 167 -12.32 30.35 5.68
CA LYS A 167 -13.14 31.35 4.96
C LYS A 167 -13.05 32.74 5.55
N ASP A 168 -12.97 32.84 6.88
CA ASP A 168 -12.98 34.12 7.58
C ASP A 168 -11.56 34.67 7.85
N THR A 169 -10.52 33.82 7.73
CA THR A 169 -9.14 34.20 8.09
C THR A 169 -8.22 34.32 6.89
N ASP A 170 -8.49 33.61 5.80
CA ASP A 170 -7.72 33.69 4.55
C ASP A 170 -8.64 33.71 3.34
N PRO A 171 -8.92 34.92 2.78
CA PRO A 171 -9.79 35.05 1.60
C PRO A 171 -9.28 34.33 0.34
N LYS A 172 -8.00 33.95 0.31
CA LYS A 172 -7.40 33.23 -0.80
C LYS A 172 -7.45 31.71 -0.62
N ALA A 173 -7.85 31.24 0.56
CA ALA A 173 -7.98 29.82 0.82
C ALA A 173 -9.14 29.26 -0.01
N LYS A 174 -8.86 28.18 -0.72
CA LYS A 174 -9.85 27.41 -1.49
C LYS A 174 -10.50 26.35 -0.61
N SER A 175 -11.61 25.80 -1.05
CA SER A 175 -12.23 24.64 -0.41
C SER A 175 -11.37 23.37 -0.58
N TYR A 176 -11.62 22.38 0.25
CA TYR A 176 -10.95 21.07 0.14
C TYR A 176 -11.08 20.47 -1.27
N GLN A 177 -12.29 20.52 -1.84
CA GLN A 177 -12.54 19.95 -3.16
C GLN A 177 -11.77 20.69 -4.25
N GLU A 178 -11.78 22.03 -4.24
CA GLU A 178 -11.03 22.83 -5.22
C GLU A 178 -9.52 22.56 -5.17
N TYR A 179 -8.95 22.39 -3.97
CA TYR A 179 -7.54 22.00 -3.84
C TYR A 179 -7.26 20.61 -4.38
N ARG A 180 -8.15 19.66 -4.13
CA ARG A 180 -8.02 18.27 -4.62
C ARG A 180 -8.14 18.20 -6.14
N ASP A 181 -9.09 18.88 -6.72
CA ASP A 181 -9.32 18.89 -8.16
C ASP A 181 -8.15 19.55 -8.91
N ALA A 182 -7.59 20.63 -8.36
CA ALA A 182 -6.44 21.32 -8.93
C ALA A 182 -5.14 20.49 -8.85
N ALA A 183 -4.94 19.73 -7.77
CA ALA A 183 -3.73 18.94 -7.57
C ALA A 183 -3.73 17.60 -8.33
N GLY A 184 -4.91 17.07 -8.65
CA GLY A 184 -5.06 15.82 -9.41
C GLY A 184 -4.68 14.56 -8.64
N VAL A 185 -4.41 13.50 -9.40
CA VAL A 185 -4.22 12.13 -8.86
C VAL A 185 -2.84 11.87 -8.25
N ASP A 186 -1.88 12.76 -8.47
CA ASP A 186 -0.50 12.59 -7.99
C ASP A 186 -0.21 13.33 -6.68
N GLU A 187 -1.21 13.99 -6.11
CA GLU A 187 -1.11 14.66 -4.82
C GLU A 187 -0.74 13.67 -3.71
N GLY A 188 0.38 13.95 -3.03
CA GLY A 188 0.87 13.10 -1.94
C GLY A 188 1.61 11.84 -2.38
N MET A 189 1.89 11.67 -3.68
CA MET A 189 2.68 10.53 -4.17
C MET A 189 4.18 10.73 -3.98
N THR A 190 4.62 11.94 -3.69
CA THR A 190 6.02 12.32 -3.44
C THR A 190 6.18 12.97 -2.08
N GLY A 191 7.43 13.29 -1.70
CA GLY A 191 7.74 13.93 -0.43
C GLY A 191 8.25 12.97 0.64
N LEU A 192 8.35 13.46 1.88
CA LEU A 192 8.90 12.69 2.99
C LEU A 192 7.96 11.57 3.42
N SER A 193 8.49 10.35 3.45
CA SER A 193 7.75 9.22 3.99
C SER A 193 7.67 9.30 5.53
N THR A 194 6.58 8.80 6.09
CA THR A 194 6.40 8.68 7.55
C THR A 194 7.55 7.91 8.22
N ARG A 195 8.04 6.85 7.56
CA ARG A 195 9.19 6.07 8.07
C ARG A 195 10.48 6.88 8.11
N PHE A 196 10.72 7.72 7.11
CA PHE A 196 11.91 8.57 7.07
C PHE A 196 11.86 9.63 8.17
N ALA A 197 10.74 10.32 8.35
CA ALA A 197 10.54 11.30 9.40
C ALA A 197 10.74 10.67 10.79
N PHE A 198 10.17 9.48 11.03
CA PHE A 198 10.37 8.75 12.29
C PHE A 198 11.83 8.31 12.50
N LYS A 199 12.56 7.93 11.44
CA LYS A 199 13.99 7.63 11.51
C LYS A 199 14.81 8.85 11.92
N ILE A 200 14.46 10.04 11.47
CA ILE A 200 15.10 11.29 11.90
C ILE A 200 14.84 11.52 13.40
N LEU A 201 13.58 11.41 13.84
CA LEU A 201 13.24 11.53 15.26
C LEU A 201 14.03 10.56 16.13
N SER A 202 14.11 9.30 15.73
CA SER A 202 14.89 8.27 16.43
C SER A 202 16.38 8.62 16.53
N ARG A 203 16.94 9.22 15.49
CA ARG A 203 18.34 9.67 15.51
C ARG A 203 18.56 10.83 16.46
N VAL A 204 17.62 11.76 16.55
CA VAL A 204 17.72 12.91 17.49
C VAL A 204 17.74 12.39 18.93
N PHE A 205 16.86 11.45 19.28
CA PHE A 205 16.89 10.84 20.62
C PHE A 205 18.22 10.16 20.97
N ASN A 206 18.86 9.54 19.99
CA ASN A 206 20.16 8.88 20.22
C ASN A 206 21.33 9.87 20.24
N PHE A 207 21.17 11.09 19.75
CA PHE A 207 22.24 12.09 19.68
C PHE A 207 22.44 12.82 21.02
N ASP A 208 21.36 13.03 21.77
CA ASP A 208 21.42 13.68 23.09
C ASP A 208 21.79 12.72 24.23
N ALA A 209 22.03 11.46 23.95
CA ALA A 209 22.45 10.46 24.94
C ALA A 209 24.00 10.41 25.15
N THR A 210 24.75 11.27 24.51
CA THR A 210 26.19 11.48 24.69
C THR A 210 26.48 12.82 25.28
#